data_f3426b0b743b18c6ce2a5fa6530842a2
#
_entry.id   f3426b0b743b18c6ce2a5fa6530842a2
#
_cell.length_a   1.000
_cell.length_b   1.000
_cell.length_c   1.000
_cell.angle_alpha   90.00
_cell.angle_beta   90.00
_cell.angle_gamma   90.00
#
_symmetry.space_group_name_H-M   'P 1'
#
loop_
_entity.id
_entity.type
_entity.pdbx_description
1 polymer ?
#
loop_
_entity_poly.entity_id
_entity_poly.type
_entity_poly.pdbx_seq_one_letter_code
_entity_poly.pdbx_strand_id
1 'polypeptide(L)'
;MIKAVILDFYGTVVEESYALLDRVADVFLAHGARARREEIAALWWKEFRLQCDGAHGADFCLQRELYSRTLERMMRQTGAEGLDIDAVVKEIIAFAVSSPMFEDARRFLQKCPLPYYILSNIDNAEIEKIVARHGLRPSGIYTSEDARE
;
A
#
# COMPACT_ATOMS: atom_id res chain seq x y z
N MET A 1 1.90 15.40 29.89
CA MET A 1 2.60 14.09 29.89
C MET A 1 2.04 13.26 28.72
N ILE A 2 2.89 12.77 27.82
CA ILE A 2 2.48 11.89 26.70
C ILE A 2 2.07 10.53 27.30
N LYS A 3 0.94 9.99 26.85
CA LYS A 3 0.37 8.75 27.40
C LYS A 3 0.43 7.57 26.42
N ALA A 4 0.52 7.86 25.13
CA ALA A 4 0.57 6.87 24.06
C ALA A 4 1.25 7.46 22.84
N VAL A 5 1.65 6.59 21.90
CA VAL A 5 2.19 6.97 20.60
C VAL A 5 1.26 6.40 19.52
N ILE A 6 0.94 7.19 18.52
CA ILE A 6 0.22 6.75 17.32
C ILE A 6 1.23 6.83 16.16
N LEU A 7 1.37 5.76 15.44
CA LEU A 7 2.32 5.64 14.33
C LEU A 7 1.55 5.37 13.03
N ASP A 8 1.87 6.13 12.00
CA ASP A 8 1.63 5.71 10.64
C ASP A 8 2.50 4.48 10.33
N PHE A 9 2.19 3.73 9.29
CA PHE A 9 2.81 2.42 9.10
C PHE A 9 3.79 2.39 7.92
N TYR A 10 3.29 2.59 6.67
CA TYR A 10 4.15 2.60 5.48
C TYR A 10 4.93 3.91 5.37
N GLY A 11 6.24 3.81 5.09
CA GLY A 11 7.13 4.98 5.09
C GLY A 11 7.50 5.49 6.49
N THR A 12 6.95 4.86 7.56
CA THR A 12 7.20 5.22 8.96
C THR A 12 7.73 4.04 9.78
N VAL A 13 7.01 2.93 9.82
CA VAL A 13 7.44 1.70 10.52
C VAL A 13 8.07 0.71 9.56
N VAL A 14 7.48 0.54 8.38
CA VAL A 14 8.00 -0.31 7.30
C VAL A 14 8.29 0.52 6.06
N GLU A 15 9.21 0.04 5.24
CA GLU A 15 9.60 0.72 4.01
C GLU A 15 8.48 0.69 2.97
N GLU A 16 8.33 1.79 2.23
CA GLU A 16 7.60 1.77 0.97
C GLU A 16 8.50 1.19 -0.13
N SER A 17 8.03 0.16 -0.80
CA SER A 17 8.83 -0.46 -1.85
C SER A 17 8.65 0.24 -3.20
N TYR A 18 9.58 1.12 -3.55
CA TYR A 18 9.65 1.70 -4.90
C TYR A 18 9.93 0.64 -5.98
N ALA A 19 10.52 -0.50 -5.62
CA ALA A 19 10.71 -1.63 -6.54
C ALA A 19 9.38 -2.19 -7.09
N LEU A 20 8.28 -1.95 -6.38
CA LEU A 20 6.94 -2.26 -6.86
C LEU A 20 6.59 -1.50 -8.15
N LEU A 21 6.94 -0.21 -8.22
CA LEU A 21 6.65 0.62 -9.40
C LEU A 21 7.43 0.15 -10.62
N ASP A 22 8.68 -0.28 -10.42
CA ASP A 22 9.48 -0.86 -11.49
C ASP A 22 8.83 -2.16 -11.99
N ARG A 23 8.33 -2.99 -11.08
CA ARG A 23 7.64 -4.23 -11.44
C ARG A 23 6.33 -3.97 -12.20
N VAL A 24 5.53 -3.02 -11.75
CA VAL A 24 4.30 -2.63 -12.47
C VAL A 24 4.65 -2.12 -13.86
N ALA A 25 5.69 -1.28 -13.99
CA ALA A 25 6.13 -0.78 -15.29
C ALA A 25 6.59 -1.92 -16.22
N ASP A 26 7.35 -2.91 -15.70
CA ASP A 26 7.76 -4.09 -16.48
C ASP A 26 6.58 -4.86 -17.02
N VAL A 27 5.58 -5.10 -16.18
CA VAL A 27 4.37 -5.82 -16.57
C VAL A 27 3.62 -5.05 -17.67
N PHE A 28 3.44 -3.75 -17.53
CA PHE A 28 2.76 -2.92 -18.54
C PHE A 28 3.50 -2.90 -19.87
N LEU A 29 4.82 -2.75 -19.85
CA LEU A 29 5.65 -2.79 -21.06
C LEU A 29 5.60 -4.14 -21.75
N ALA A 30 5.64 -5.24 -21.00
CA ALA A 30 5.51 -6.59 -21.53
C ALA A 30 4.14 -6.84 -22.20
N HIS A 31 3.10 -6.07 -21.80
CA HIS A 31 1.75 -6.14 -22.36
C HIS A 31 1.45 -5.03 -23.38
N GLY A 32 2.49 -4.43 -23.96
CA GLY A 32 2.37 -3.52 -25.10
C GLY A 32 1.98 -2.09 -24.74
N ALA A 33 2.21 -1.66 -23.50
CA ALA A 33 1.99 -0.27 -23.12
C ALA A 33 2.81 0.70 -24.00
N ARG A 34 2.15 1.72 -24.51
CA ARG A 34 2.74 2.77 -25.36
C ARG A 34 3.17 3.96 -24.50
N ALA A 35 4.07 3.71 -23.54
CA ALA A 35 4.60 4.70 -22.61
C ALA A 35 5.99 4.30 -22.15
N ARG A 36 6.79 5.25 -21.69
CA ARG A 36 8.08 4.96 -21.06
C ARG A 36 7.88 4.50 -19.61
N ARG A 37 8.87 3.81 -19.06
CA ARG A 37 8.85 3.30 -17.67
C ARG A 37 8.49 4.38 -16.65
N GLU A 38 9.13 5.53 -16.74
CA GLU A 38 8.93 6.65 -15.83
C GLU A 38 7.52 7.25 -15.95
N GLU A 39 6.95 7.21 -17.16
CA GLU A 39 5.58 7.67 -17.41
C GLU A 39 4.56 6.71 -16.79
N ILE A 40 4.82 5.40 -16.85
CA ILE A 40 3.97 4.38 -16.21
C ILE A 40 4.00 4.54 -14.69
N ALA A 41 5.18 4.75 -14.09
CA ALA A 41 5.32 4.99 -12.65
C ALA A 41 4.60 6.28 -12.21
N ALA A 42 4.75 7.36 -12.96
CA ALA A 42 4.05 8.61 -12.68
C ALA A 42 2.52 8.47 -12.84
N LEU A 43 2.08 7.71 -13.85
CA LEU A 43 0.67 7.43 -14.09
C LEU A 43 0.06 6.61 -12.96
N TRP A 44 0.78 5.61 -12.43
CA TRP A 44 0.36 4.86 -11.26
C TRP A 44 0.01 5.79 -10.09
N TRP A 45 0.93 6.66 -9.68
CA TRP A 45 0.71 7.57 -8.56
C TRP A 45 -0.47 8.51 -8.80
N LYS A 46 -0.59 9.04 -10.02
CA LYS A 46 -1.70 9.91 -10.40
C LYS A 46 -3.03 9.19 -10.29
N GLU A 47 -3.17 8.03 -10.93
CA GLU A 47 -4.43 7.29 -10.98
C GLU A 47 -4.80 6.71 -9.62
N PHE A 48 -3.83 6.17 -8.87
CA PHE A 48 -4.05 5.63 -7.53
C PHE A 48 -4.57 6.73 -6.58
N ARG A 49 -3.94 7.91 -6.58
CA ARG A 49 -4.41 9.03 -5.77
C ARG A 49 -5.84 9.44 -6.12
N LEU A 50 -6.16 9.51 -7.41
CA LEU A 50 -7.53 9.82 -7.86
C LEU A 50 -8.55 8.78 -7.37
N GLN A 51 -8.17 7.50 -7.28
CA GLN A 51 -9.05 6.48 -6.73
C GLN A 51 -9.21 6.64 -5.21
N CYS A 52 -8.13 6.93 -4.49
CA CYS A 52 -8.18 7.16 -3.05
C CYS A 52 -9.04 8.38 -2.69
N ASP A 53 -8.89 9.50 -3.42
CA ASP A 53 -9.64 10.73 -3.17
C ASP A 53 -11.16 10.57 -3.30
N GLY A 54 -11.62 9.55 -4.03
CA GLY A 54 -13.03 9.24 -4.20
C GLY A 54 -13.56 8.10 -3.33
N ALA A 55 -12.71 7.46 -2.54
CA ALA A 55 -13.04 6.21 -1.84
C ALA A 55 -13.24 6.41 -0.33
N HIS A 56 -14.21 7.22 0.05
CA HIS A 56 -14.51 7.48 1.45
C HIS A 56 -16.03 7.50 1.71
N GLY A 57 -16.44 7.33 2.95
CA GLY A 57 -17.84 7.34 3.37
C GLY A 57 -18.66 6.24 2.68
N ALA A 58 -19.71 6.63 1.96
CA ALA A 58 -20.59 5.68 1.24
C ALA A 58 -19.89 5.00 0.04
N ASP A 59 -18.86 5.64 -0.52
CA ASP A 59 -18.09 5.15 -1.66
C ASP A 59 -16.79 4.44 -1.23
N PHE A 60 -16.63 4.19 0.06
CA PHE A 60 -15.47 3.46 0.58
C PHE A 60 -15.32 2.10 -0.11
N CYS A 61 -14.09 1.78 -0.50
CA CYS A 61 -13.71 0.45 -0.95
C CYS A 61 -12.30 0.09 -0.46
N LEU A 62 -12.02 -1.20 -0.45
CA LEU A 62 -10.73 -1.71 0.01
C LEU A 62 -9.59 -1.26 -0.90
N GLN A 63 -8.40 -1.09 -0.34
CA GLN A 63 -7.21 -0.69 -1.09
C GLN A 63 -6.91 -1.63 -2.26
N ARG A 64 -7.15 -2.93 -2.08
CA ARG A 64 -7.02 -3.93 -3.16
C ARG A 64 -7.93 -3.63 -4.37
N GLU A 65 -9.12 -3.10 -4.13
CA GLU A 65 -10.05 -2.70 -5.19
C GLU A 65 -9.56 -1.41 -5.87
N LEU A 66 -8.97 -0.48 -5.11
CA LEU A 66 -8.34 0.72 -5.67
C LEU A 66 -7.17 0.36 -6.58
N TYR A 67 -6.38 -0.66 -6.24
CA TYR A 67 -5.32 -1.17 -7.12
C TYR A 67 -5.89 -1.70 -8.43
N SER A 68 -6.95 -2.53 -8.37
CA SER A 68 -7.59 -3.05 -9.58
C SER A 68 -8.10 -1.94 -10.48
N ARG A 69 -8.86 -0.98 -9.94
CA ARG A 69 -9.38 0.17 -10.67
C ARG A 69 -8.25 1.04 -11.26
N THR A 70 -7.17 1.22 -10.53
CA THR A 70 -5.98 1.95 -10.99
C THR A 70 -5.36 1.27 -12.20
N LEU A 71 -5.11 -0.04 -12.13
CA LEU A 71 -4.53 -0.83 -13.22
C LEU A 71 -5.42 -0.80 -14.47
N GLU A 72 -6.74 -0.95 -14.31
CA GLU A 72 -7.68 -0.84 -15.43
C GLU A 72 -7.62 0.50 -16.14
N ARG A 73 -7.55 1.60 -15.37
CA ARG A 73 -7.44 2.94 -15.93
C ARG A 73 -6.12 3.15 -16.66
N MET A 74 -5.03 2.65 -16.08
CA MET A 74 -3.71 2.69 -16.71
C MET A 74 -3.67 1.88 -18.01
N MET A 75 -4.28 0.68 -18.06
CA MET A 75 -4.39 -0.10 -19.30
C MET A 75 -5.06 0.71 -20.41
N ARG A 76 -6.20 1.34 -20.10
CA ARG A 76 -6.92 2.19 -21.07
C ARG A 76 -6.07 3.36 -21.59
N GLN A 77 -5.25 3.96 -20.73
CA GLN A 77 -4.43 5.12 -21.10
C GLN A 77 -3.14 4.74 -21.84
N THR A 78 -2.55 3.60 -21.51
CA THR A 78 -1.28 3.14 -22.11
C THR A 78 -1.47 2.24 -23.31
N GLY A 79 -2.68 1.70 -23.51
CA GLY A 79 -2.95 0.71 -24.55
C GLY A 79 -2.37 -0.66 -24.25
N ALA A 80 -2.03 -0.97 -23.00
CA ALA A 80 -1.66 -2.32 -22.59
C ALA A 80 -2.86 -3.25 -22.64
N GLU A 81 -2.67 -4.47 -23.15
CA GLU A 81 -3.75 -5.45 -23.35
C GLU A 81 -3.40 -6.82 -22.76
N GLY A 82 -4.42 -7.57 -22.35
CA GLY A 82 -4.25 -8.95 -21.87
C GLY A 82 -3.59 -9.08 -20.50
N LEU A 83 -3.57 -8.00 -19.70
CA LEU A 83 -3.02 -8.00 -18.36
C LEU A 83 -3.96 -8.75 -17.40
N ASP A 84 -3.44 -9.71 -16.65
CA ASP A 84 -4.16 -10.32 -15.53
C ASP A 84 -4.07 -9.39 -14.31
N ILE A 85 -5.09 -8.55 -14.16
CA ILE A 85 -5.16 -7.55 -13.08
C ILE A 85 -5.11 -8.22 -11.72
N ASP A 86 -5.81 -9.33 -11.52
CA ASP A 86 -5.84 -10.03 -10.23
C ASP A 86 -4.45 -10.58 -9.86
N ALA A 87 -3.72 -11.08 -10.83
CA ALA A 87 -2.34 -11.53 -10.62
C ALA A 87 -1.43 -10.36 -10.21
N VAL A 88 -1.54 -9.21 -10.89
CA VAL A 88 -0.75 -8.01 -10.57
C VAL A 88 -1.11 -7.47 -9.18
N VAL A 89 -2.39 -7.40 -8.83
CA VAL A 89 -2.83 -6.97 -7.49
C VAL A 89 -2.28 -7.89 -6.40
N LYS A 90 -2.29 -9.21 -6.62
CA LYS A 90 -1.68 -10.16 -5.69
C LYS A 90 -0.17 -9.92 -5.52
N GLU A 91 0.55 -9.61 -6.59
CA GLU A 91 1.97 -9.23 -6.51
C GLU A 91 2.15 -7.94 -5.69
N ILE A 92 1.34 -6.90 -5.93
CA ILE A 92 1.38 -5.64 -5.19
C ILE A 92 1.20 -5.90 -3.69
N ILE A 93 0.19 -6.66 -3.33
CA ILE A 93 -0.09 -7.02 -1.93
C ILE A 93 1.07 -7.83 -1.33
N ALA A 94 1.61 -8.80 -2.07
CA ALA A 94 2.74 -9.59 -1.60
C ALA A 94 3.99 -8.73 -1.34
N PHE A 95 4.26 -7.74 -2.19
CA PHE A 95 5.31 -6.76 -1.97
C PHE A 95 5.07 -5.95 -0.70
N ALA A 96 3.87 -5.41 -0.54
CA ALA A 96 3.50 -4.65 0.66
C ALA A 96 3.69 -5.48 1.93
N VAL A 97 3.15 -6.70 1.96
CA VAL A 97 3.30 -7.63 3.11
C VAL A 97 4.75 -8.02 3.38
N SER A 98 5.62 -8.00 2.36
CA SER A 98 7.04 -8.36 2.51
C SER A 98 7.94 -7.18 2.92
N SER A 99 7.42 -5.96 3.01
CA SER A 99 8.19 -4.75 3.30
C SER A 99 9.05 -4.89 4.56
N PRO A 100 10.34 -4.57 4.51
CA PRO A 100 11.20 -4.60 5.68
C PRO A 100 10.84 -3.46 6.64
N MET A 101 11.13 -3.66 7.91
CA MET A 101 10.98 -2.62 8.93
C MET A 101 12.22 -1.73 8.93
N PHE A 102 12.02 -0.41 9.05
CA PHE A 102 13.10 0.52 9.32
C PHE A 102 13.81 0.19 10.62
N GLU A 103 15.13 0.26 10.62
CA GLU A 103 15.94 -0.10 11.78
C GLU A 103 15.74 0.87 12.98
N ASP A 104 15.52 2.14 12.71
CA ASP A 104 15.21 3.14 13.74
C ASP A 104 13.82 2.93 14.34
N ALA A 105 12.82 2.56 13.53
CA ALA A 105 11.48 2.17 13.99
C ALA A 105 11.57 0.93 14.89
N ARG A 106 12.34 -0.09 14.49
CA ARG A 106 12.60 -1.28 15.29
C ARG A 106 13.20 -0.92 16.66
N ARG A 107 14.24 -0.10 16.66
CA ARG A 107 14.90 0.34 17.90
C ARG A 107 14.00 1.18 18.77
N PHE A 108 13.17 2.05 18.16
CA PHE A 108 12.19 2.84 18.88
C PHE A 108 11.16 1.96 19.58
N LEU A 109 10.53 1.05 18.85
CA LEU A 109 9.48 0.17 19.37
C LEU A 109 9.97 -0.77 20.48
N GLN A 110 11.24 -1.22 20.39
CA GLN A 110 11.85 -2.04 21.44
C GLN A 110 12.11 -1.28 22.76
N LYS A 111 12.31 0.03 22.69
CA LYS A 111 12.68 0.86 23.84
C LYS A 111 11.56 1.73 24.36
N CYS A 112 10.50 1.95 23.58
CA CYS A 112 9.40 2.80 23.94
C CYS A 112 8.60 2.19 25.12
N PRO A 113 8.53 2.87 26.28
CA PRO A 113 7.80 2.35 27.44
C PRO A 113 6.30 2.64 27.36
N LEU A 114 5.85 3.40 26.35
CA LEU A 114 4.46 3.81 26.19
C LEU A 114 3.71 2.79 25.29
N PRO A 115 2.40 2.63 25.53
CA PRO A 115 1.57 1.91 24.57
C PRO A 115 1.62 2.63 23.23
N TYR A 116 1.69 1.84 22.13
CA TYR A 116 1.64 2.38 20.79
C TYR A 116 0.49 1.78 20.01
N TYR A 117 -0.03 2.58 19.11
CA TYR A 117 -1.12 2.25 18.19
C TYR A 117 -0.66 2.47 16.75
N ILE A 118 -1.20 1.69 15.85
CA ILE A 118 -0.97 1.85 14.41
C ILE A 118 -2.21 2.47 13.79
N LEU A 119 -2.00 3.48 12.95
CA LEU A 119 -3.02 4.10 12.10
C LEU A 119 -2.54 4.00 10.65
N SER A 120 -3.31 3.37 9.77
CA SER A 120 -2.89 3.10 8.40
C SER A 120 -4.06 3.06 7.42
N ASN A 121 -3.79 3.38 6.16
CA ASN A 121 -4.78 3.27 5.08
C ASN A 121 -4.81 1.89 4.41
N ILE A 122 -4.05 0.92 4.91
CA ILE A 122 -4.03 -0.45 4.37
C ILE A 122 -5.23 -1.26 4.85
N ASP A 123 -5.64 -2.26 4.08
CA ASP A 123 -6.69 -3.20 4.46
C ASP A 123 -6.28 -4.04 5.68
N ASN A 124 -7.24 -4.39 6.53
CA ASN A 124 -7.01 -5.13 7.78
C ASN A 124 -6.26 -6.44 7.57
N ALA A 125 -6.64 -7.19 6.53
CA ALA A 125 -6.05 -8.49 6.24
C ALA A 125 -4.54 -8.41 5.92
N GLU A 126 -4.07 -7.30 5.35
CA GLU A 126 -2.67 -7.10 5.01
C GLU A 126 -1.86 -6.60 6.21
N ILE A 127 -2.38 -5.61 6.95
CA ILE A 127 -1.64 -5.07 8.09
C ILE A 127 -1.45 -6.11 9.20
N GLU A 128 -2.42 -6.97 9.43
CA GLU A 128 -2.31 -8.08 10.39
C GLU A 128 -1.15 -9.02 10.05
N LYS A 129 -1.00 -9.36 8.76
CA LYS A 129 0.12 -10.20 8.28
C LYS A 129 1.48 -9.55 8.51
N ILE A 130 1.57 -8.24 8.26
CA ILE A 130 2.84 -7.51 8.41
C ILE A 130 3.20 -7.36 9.89
N VAL A 131 2.23 -7.02 10.73
CA VAL A 131 2.39 -6.92 12.19
C VAL A 131 2.87 -8.25 12.75
N ALA A 132 2.23 -9.37 12.36
CA ALA A 132 2.63 -10.72 12.75
C ALA A 132 4.04 -11.08 12.25
N ARG A 133 4.36 -10.78 10.99
CA ARG A 133 5.68 -11.02 10.38
C ARG A 133 6.82 -10.35 11.15
N HIS A 134 6.61 -9.12 11.59
CA HIS A 134 7.62 -8.36 12.34
C HIS A 134 7.58 -8.58 13.85
N GLY A 135 6.64 -9.40 14.35
CA GLY A 135 6.46 -9.66 15.77
C GLY A 135 6.05 -8.42 16.57
N LEU A 136 5.35 -7.48 15.93
CA LEU A 136 4.87 -6.28 16.58
C LEU A 136 3.69 -6.58 17.50
N ARG A 137 3.55 -5.78 18.57
CA ARG A 137 2.47 -5.90 19.55
C ARG A 137 1.88 -4.53 19.86
N PRO A 138 1.21 -3.90 18.88
CA PRO A 138 0.51 -2.64 19.13
C PRO A 138 -0.62 -2.84 20.13
N SER A 139 -0.96 -1.81 20.86
CA SER A 139 -2.13 -1.77 21.75
C SER A 139 -3.45 -1.69 20.98
N GLY A 140 -3.41 -1.30 19.73
CA GLY A 140 -4.51 -1.30 18.78
C GLY A 140 -4.02 -0.96 17.38
N ILE A 141 -4.79 -1.39 16.39
CA ILE A 141 -4.61 -1.09 14.97
C ILE A 141 -5.90 -0.46 14.50
N TYR A 142 -5.81 0.64 13.79
CA TYR A 142 -6.93 1.35 13.20
C TYR A 142 -6.62 1.58 11.73
N THR A 143 -7.54 1.19 10.87
CA THR A 143 -7.38 1.29 9.42
C THR A 143 -8.48 2.13 8.79
N SER A 144 -8.28 2.53 7.55
CA SER A 144 -9.36 3.14 6.75
C SER A 144 -10.53 2.18 6.55
N GLU A 145 -10.28 0.85 6.54
CA GLU A 145 -11.35 -0.16 6.49
C GLU A 145 -12.25 -0.10 7.73
N ASP A 146 -11.68 0.10 8.93
CA ASP A 146 -12.45 0.24 10.18
C ASP A 146 -13.27 1.52 10.21
N ALA A 147 -12.69 2.62 9.71
CA ALA A 147 -13.34 3.93 9.68
C ALA A 147 -14.28 4.09 8.47
N ARG A 148 -14.07 3.34 7.40
CA ARG A 148 -14.65 3.52 6.07
C ARG A 148 -14.34 4.90 5.47
N GLU A 149 -13.09 5.32 5.65
CA GLU A 149 -12.55 6.60 5.17
C GLU A 149 -11.18 6.43 4.50
#